data_2a355fd06cc7660fd62c67279ea9a9ee
#
_entry.id   2a355fd06cc7660fd62c67279ea9a9ee
#
_cell.length_a   1.000
_cell.length_b   1.000
_cell.length_c   1.000
_cell.angle_alpha   90.00
_cell.angle_beta   90.00
_cell.angle_gamma   90.00
#
_symmetry.space_group_name_H-M   'P 1'
#
loop_
_entity.id
_entity.type
_entity.pdbx_description
1 polymer ?
#
loop_
_entity_poly.entity_id
_entity_poly.type
_entity_poly.pdbx_seq_one_letter_code
_entity_poly.pdbx_strand_id
1 'polypeptide(L)'
;TPTYTDSDGDKQHMYAGCVAVAMAQLMYYHQWPAQGTGSKTHNQLGYRDFSASHYRWGDMRPVYGNDERYIGSGDNRRVRPDNDPIFTSVAQLMSDLGVAVSMGYTQYASSTSSEQAAAALSTYFSYDATPALSASVLGMSTIERLLKEELEAGFPIYVSGMNRSGGKLYGHAWVVDGVDADGLFHMYFGWDGQSDGYYSLRRIAPGQAGNEFAGRKVDFSQGIQVILARPKRTGTAPLSDEVKGMGSGLASHYSAFLRLHGAGGMKRARKKSIDVDLAGFINKGLPFKGDYGYGLYDSEGHLLRIYPSKYHSAGGFTKVKLYGQMVDGQYISEEMAETDRLAIEGLSAGIYALRPMSSRLQEDGSWTPWQLILDPPTLGLRLTDSEVEVIEEDGFDRGFQIMEPLAQPHPCHPCHASL
;
A
#
# COMPACT_ATOMS: atom_id res chain seq x y z
N THR A 1 -0.41 23.51 -0.82
CA THR A 1 -1.67 22.89 -1.28
C THR A 1 -2.48 23.87 -2.10
N PRO A 2 -3.39 23.44 -3.00
CA PRO A 2 -4.33 24.32 -3.69
C PRO A 2 -5.19 25.11 -2.69
N THR A 3 -5.73 26.24 -3.14
CA THR A 3 -6.64 27.06 -2.34
C THR A 3 -8.07 26.99 -2.88
N TYR A 4 -9.05 27.23 -2.02
CA TYR A 4 -10.45 27.42 -2.39
C TYR A 4 -11.01 28.64 -1.62
N THR A 5 -12.14 29.16 -2.07
CA THR A 5 -12.85 30.23 -1.36
C THR A 5 -13.98 29.59 -0.58
N ASP A 6 -14.05 29.83 0.71
CA ASP A 6 -15.11 29.32 1.58
C ASP A 6 -16.42 30.11 1.45
N SER A 7 -17.44 29.74 2.25
CA SER A 7 -18.75 30.40 2.24
C SER A 7 -18.72 31.89 2.67
N ASP A 8 -17.72 32.25 3.43
CA ASP A 8 -17.56 33.63 3.97
C ASP A 8 -16.71 34.50 3.04
N GLY A 9 -16.22 33.92 1.92
CA GLY A 9 -15.42 34.59 0.91
C GLY A 9 -13.91 34.56 1.20
N ASP A 10 -13.49 33.86 2.25
CA ASP A 10 -12.09 33.79 2.66
C ASP A 10 -11.33 32.68 1.88
N LYS A 11 -10.06 33.00 1.59
CA LYS A 11 -9.16 32.05 0.91
C LYS A 11 -8.61 31.04 1.91
N GLN A 12 -8.94 29.78 1.72
CA GLN A 12 -8.51 28.65 2.54
C GLN A 12 -7.61 27.71 1.75
N HIS A 13 -6.70 27.02 2.44
CA HIS A 13 -5.91 25.95 1.87
C HIS A 13 -6.62 24.60 1.99
N MET A 14 -6.57 23.79 0.94
CA MET A 14 -7.01 22.40 1.01
C MET A 14 -6.07 21.60 1.91
N TYR A 15 -6.56 20.51 2.50
CA TYR A 15 -5.76 19.65 3.36
C TYR A 15 -4.57 19.06 2.60
N ALA A 16 -3.43 18.92 3.29
CA ALA A 16 -2.21 18.35 2.69
C ALA A 16 -2.36 16.86 2.33
N GLY A 17 -3.19 16.12 3.09
CA GLY A 17 -3.43 14.69 2.94
C GLY A 17 -2.49 13.84 3.80
N CYS A 18 -3.07 12.82 4.45
CA CYS A 18 -2.35 11.95 5.41
C CYS A 18 -1.16 11.21 4.78
N VAL A 19 -1.28 10.79 3.52
CA VAL A 19 -0.19 10.11 2.80
C VAL A 19 1.03 11.01 2.67
N ALA A 20 0.85 12.28 2.31
CA ALA A 20 1.96 13.22 2.22
C ALA A 20 2.56 13.53 3.60
N VAL A 21 1.72 13.61 4.66
CA VAL A 21 2.19 13.78 6.04
C VAL A 21 3.04 12.60 6.49
N ALA A 22 2.54 11.38 6.34
CA ALA A 22 3.30 10.17 6.72
C ALA A 22 4.62 10.04 5.96
N MET A 23 4.63 10.34 4.66
CA MET A 23 5.87 10.38 3.88
C MET A 23 6.83 11.46 4.38
N ALA A 24 6.32 12.66 4.68
CA ALA A 24 7.15 13.77 5.19
C ALA A 24 7.79 13.41 6.52
N GLN A 25 7.05 12.79 7.44
CA GLN A 25 7.56 12.31 8.74
C GLN A 25 8.69 11.28 8.55
N LEU A 26 8.47 10.28 7.71
CA LEU A 26 9.49 9.27 7.37
C LEU A 26 10.75 9.91 6.76
N MET A 27 10.56 10.84 5.82
CA MET A 27 11.68 11.53 5.17
C MET A 27 12.40 12.48 6.11
N TYR A 28 11.68 13.16 7.02
CA TYR A 28 12.25 14.01 8.05
C TYR A 28 13.09 13.23 9.05
N TYR A 29 12.63 12.06 9.48
CA TYR A 29 13.42 11.17 10.34
C TYR A 29 14.79 10.85 9.74
N HIS A 30 14.81 10.52 8.45
CA HIS A 30 16.05 10.21 7.74
C HIS A 30 16.85 11.44 7.31
N GLN A 31 16.25 12.63 7.30
CA GLN A 31 16.76 13.84 6.67
C GLN A 31 17.27 13.55 5.23
N TRP A 32 16.44 12.87 4.44
CA TRP A 32 16.78 12.35 3.13
C TRP A 32 15.58 12.46 2.15
N PRO A 33 15.87 12.71 0.84
CA PRO A 33 17.13 13.08 0.21
C PRO A 33 17.47 14.58 0.42
N ALA A 34 18.68 14.99 0.08
CA ALA A 34 19.00 16.44 0.01
C ALA A 34 18.30 17.12 -1.16
N GLN A 35 18.04 16.36 -2.24
CA GLN A 35 17.45 16.86 -3.50
C GLN A 35 16.60 15.74 -4.11
N GLY A 36 15.45 16.11 -4.68
CA GLY A 36 14.62 15.17 -5.44
C GLY A 36 15.20 14.85 -6.84
N THR A 37 14.54 13.98 -7.57
CA THR A 37 14.93 13.59 -8.95
C THR A 37 13.71 13.51 -9.86
N GLY A 38 13.91 13.80 -11.16
CA GLY A 38 12.85 13.73 -12.16
C GLY A 38 11.79 14.81 -12.01
N SER A 39 10.69 14.64 -12.72
CA SER A 39 9.60 15.63 -12.76
C SER A 39 8.24 14.99 -12.93
N LYS A 40 7.18 15.73 -12.57
CA LYS A 40 5.80 15.30 -12.73
C LYS A 40 4.87 16.50 -12.90
N THR A 41 3.80 16.31 -13.68
CA THR A 41 2.72 17.29 -13.78
C THR A 41 1.53 16.86 -12.92
N HIS A 42 1.03 17.78 -12.11
CA HIS A 42 -0.17 17.58 -11.30
C HIS A 42 -1.31 18.47 -11.81
N ASN A 43 -2.53 17.95 -11.84
CA ASN A 43 -3.68 18.66 -12.41
C ASN A 43 -4.03 20.00 -11.72
N GLN A 44 -3.81 20.10 -10.41
CA GLN A 44 -4.13 21.31 -9.62
C GLN A 44 -2.88 22.14 -9.26
N LEU A 45 -1.69 21.57 -9.22
CA LEU A 45 -0.44 22.23 -8.83
C LEU A 45 0.54 22.48 -9.98
N GLY A 46 0.21 21.98 -11.18
CA GLY A 46 1.03 22.14 -12.37
C GLY A 46 2.30 21.29 -12.41
N TYR A 47 3.22 21.67 -13.25
CA TYR A 47 4.49 20.99 -13.42
C TYR A 47 5.43 21.22 -12.22
N ARG A 48 6.11 20.15 -11.82
CA ARG A 48 7.13 20.15 -10.78
C ARG A 48 8.37 19.41 -11.28
N ASP A 49 9.50 20.07 -11.21
CA ASP A 49 10.82 19.48 -11.38
C ASP A 49 11.42 19.24 -10.00
N PHE A 50 11.43 17.98 -9.56
CA PHE A 50 11.97 17.62 -8.26
C PHE A 50 13.48 17.75 -8.19
N SER A 51 14.19 17.73 -9.33
CA SER A 51 15.62 17.94 -9.39
C SER A 51 16.03 19.39 -9.10
N ALA A 52 15.08 20.32 -9.17
CA ALA A 52 15.27 21.71 -8.73
C ALA A 52 14.92 21.92 -7.23
N SER A 53 14.36 20.91 -6.57
CA SER A 53 13.94 20.98 -5.15
C SER A 53 15.06 20.53 -4.22
N HIS A 54 15.56 21.45 -3.40
CA HIS A 54 16.53 21.16 -2.34
C HIS A 54 15.83 21.17 -0.97
N TYR A 55 15.88 20.05 -0.25
CA TYR A 55 15.23 19.91 1.04
C TYR A 55 16.16 20.32 2.16
N ARG A 56 15.85 21.45 2.80
CA ARG A 56 16.65 22.04 3.89
C ARG A 56 16.18 21.47 5.21
N TRP A 57 16.59 20.25 5.52
CA TRP A 57 16.17 19.50 6.71
C TRP A 57 16.45 20.23 8.02
N GLY A 58 17.56 20.95 8.13
CA GLY A 58 17.92 21.72 9.31
C GLY A 58 16.99 22.92 9.59
N ASP A 59 16.26 23.41 8.58
CA ASP A 59 15.27 24.46 8.76
C ASP A 59 13.91 23.90 9.23
N MET A 60 13.64 22.62 8.99
CA MET A 60 12.39 21.99 9.39
C MET A 60 12.36 21.71 10.88
N ARG A 61 11.18 21.57 11.44
CA ARG A 61 10.94 21.28 12.85
C ARG A 61 10.22 19.95 13.03
N PRO A 62 10.47 19.24 14.13
CA PRO A 62 9.76 17.99 14.43
C PRO A 62 8.27 18.23 14.71
N VAL A 63 7.93 19.41 15.22
CA VAL A 63 6.55 19.83 15.54
C VAL A 63 6.31 21.24 15.03
N TYR A 64 5.12 21.50 14.50
CA TYR A 64 4.65 22.81 14.04
C TYR A 64 3.40 23.21 14.83
N GLY A 65 3.60 23.53 16.10
CA GLY A 65 2.54 24.04 16.98
C GLY A 65 2.44 25.57 17.00
N ASN A 66 1.57 26.06 17.87
CA ASN A 66 1.38 27.51 18.04
C ASN A 66 2.68 28.24 18.44
N ASP A 67 3.59 27.59 19.15
CA ASP A 67 4.84 28.22 19.61
C ASP A 67 5.79 28.49 18.45
N GLU A 68 5.77 27.64 17.41
CA GLU A 68 6.57 27.84 16.19
C GLU A 68 6.13 29.06 15.37
N ARG A 69 4.89 29.51 15.56
CA ARG A 69 4.36 30.73 14.94
C ARG A 69 4.99 32.01 15.46
N TYR A 70 5.74 31.94 16.56
CA TYR A 70 6.28 33.11 17.21
C TYR A 70 7.79 33.02 17.41
N ILE A 71 8.43 34.19 17.48
CA ILE A 71 9.85 34.38 17.83
C ILE A 71 9.93 35.21 19.11
N GLY A 72 10.85 34.84 20.02
CA GLY A 72 11.06 35.53 21.27
C GLY A 72 10.06 35.12 22.36
N SER A 73 10.16 35.73 23.52
CA SER A 73 9.30 35.45 24.67
C SER A 73 8.91 36.76 25.39
N GLY A 74 7.82 36.72 26.17
CA GLY A 74 7.31 37.88 26.90
C GLY A 74 6.99 39.05 25.96
N ASP A 75 7.39 40.26 26.36
CA ASP A 75 7.15 41.48 25.60
C ASP A 75 7.86 41.56 24.24
N ASN A 76 8.83 40.69 24.02
CA ASN A 76 9.56 40.55 22.74
C ASN A 76 8.98 39.49 21.81
N ARG A 77 7.85 38.88 22.15
CA ARG A 77 7.19 37.90 21.31
C ARG A 77 6.60 38.54 20.06
N ARG A 78 6.98 38.07 18.89
CA ARG A 78 6.49 38.55 17.59
C ARG A 78 6.12 37.39 16.69
N VAL A 79 5.15 37.60 15.82
CA VAL A 79 4.75 36.61 14.81
C VAL A 79 5.91 36.39 13.82
N ARG A 80 6.24 35.14 13.52
CA ARG A 80 7.17 34.81 12.45
C ARG A 80 6.60 35.22 11.10
N PRO A 81 7.41 35.75 10.20
CA PRO A 81 6.95 36.04 8.85
C PRO A 81 6.63 34.71 8.09
N ASP A 82 5.65 34.75 7.20
CA ASP A 82 5.22 33.58 6.45
C ASP A 82 6.33 32.99 5.52
N ASN A 83 7.31 33.80 5.16
CA ASN A 83 8.50 33.39 4.39
C ASN A 83 9.67 32.91 5.27
N ASP A 84 9.47 32.71 6.57
CA ASP A 84 10.49 32.13 7.43
C ASP A 84 10.91 30.74 6.91
N PRO A 85 12.22 30.44 6.86
CA PRO A 85 12.71 29.15 6.38
C PRO A 85 12.06 27.92 7.02
N ILE A 86 11.66 27.99 8.31
CA ILE A 86 10.98 26.86 8.97
C ILE A 86 9.65 26.51 8.32
N PHE A 87 8.91 27.50 7.82
CA PHE A 87 7.62 27.28 7.14
C PHE A 87 7.81 26.95 5.67
N THR A 88 8.69 27.71 4.97
CA THR A 88 8.86 27.52 3.53
C THR A 88 9.52 26.19 3.19
N SER A 89 10.42 25.66 4.04
CA SER A 89 11.08 24.37 3.82
C SER A 89 10.11 23.21 3.94
N VAL A 90 9.28 23.17 4.97
CA VAL A 90 8.25 22.11 5.12
C VAL A 90 7.15 22.27 4.06
N ALA A 91 6.75 23.49 3.73
CA ALA A 91 5.75 23.73 2.70
C ALA A 91 6.21 23.26 1.31
N GLN A 92 7.50 23.44 0.98
CA GLN A 92 8.09 22.92 -0.24
C GLN A 92 8.03 21.37 -0.26
N LEU A 93 8.50 20.71 0.80
CA LEU A 93 8.44 19.26 0.91
C LEU A 93 7.01 18.74 0.74
N MET A 94 6.05 19.31 1.47
CA MET A 94 4.65 18.91 1.41
C MET A 94 4.02 19.15 0.04
N SER A 95 4.40 20.23 -0.65
CA SER A 95 3.94 20.50 -2.01
C SER A 95 4.50 19.47 -3.01
N ASP A 96 5.78 19.18 -2.91
CA ASP A 96 6.45 18.20 -3.78
C ASP A 96 5.87 16.79 -3.58
N LEU A 97 5.66 16.38 -2.33
CA LEU A 97 5.04 15.11 -2.00
C LEU A 97 3.63 15.01 -2.60
N GLY A 98 2.81 16.05 -2.47
CA GLY A 98 1.48 16.06 -3.04
C GLY A 98 1.47 15.89 -4.56
N VAL A 99 2.39 16.55 -5.27
CA VAL A 99 2.58 16.36 -6.71
C VAL A 99 3.07 14.94 -7.02
N ALA A 100 4.08 14.47 -6.29
CA ALA A 100 4.69 13.17 -6.51
C ALA A 100 3.69 12.02 -6.41
N VAL A 101 2.78 12.07 -5.43
CA VAL A 101 1.77 11.04 -5.21
C VAL A 101 0.45 11.27 -5.98
N SER A 102 0.38 12.27 -6.87
CA SER A 102 -0.88 12.65 -7.55
C SER A 102 -2.05 12.87 -6.57
N MET A 103 -1.82 13.67 -5.52
CA MET A 103 -2.81 13.91 -4.48
C MET A 103 -4.12 14.47 -5.05
N GLY A 104 -5.22 13.81 -4.78
CA GLY A 104 -6.56 14.32 -5.08
C GLY A 104 -6.99 15.32 -4.00
N TYR A 105 -6.75 16.62 -4.24
CA TYR A 105 -7.07 17.68 -3.28
C TYR A 105 -8.54 18.07 -3.34
N THR A 106 -9.17 18.16 -2.18
CA THR A 106 -10.52 18.73 -2.02
C THR A 106 -10.58 19.61 -0.77
N GLN A 107 -11.64 20.43 -0.67
CA GLN A 107 -11.87 21.25 0.52
C GLN A 107 -12.24 20.44 1.78
N TYR A 108 -12.66 19.16 1.62
CA TYR A 108 -13.11 18.33 2.74
C TYR A 108 -12.09 17.27 3.14
N ALA A 109 -11.31 16.78 2.18
CA ALA A 109 -10.28 15.78 2.39
C ALA A 109 -9.36 15.71 1.18
N SER A 110 -8.12 15.27 1.38
CA SER A 110 -7.17 15.01 0.30
C SER A 110 -6.67 13.59 0.41
N SER A 111 -6.68 12.86 -0.71
CA SER A 111 -6.41 11.43 -0.72
C SER A 111 -5.59 11.00 -1.93
N THR A 112 -4.84 9.93 -1.74
CA THR A 112 -4.15 9.16 -2.76
C THR A 112 -3.93 7.76 -2.21
N SER A 113 -3.33 6.87 -2.98
CA SER A 113 -3.09 5.48 -2.55
C SER A 113 -1.68 5.26 -2.00
N SER A 114 -1.50 4.20 -1.20
CA SER A 114 -0.19 3.76 -0.70
C SER A 114 0.75 3.35 -1.85
N GLU A 115 0.21 2.84 -2.95
CA GLU A 115 1.01 2.47 -4.12
C GLU A 115 1.63 3.70 -4.79
N GLN A 116 0.92 4.83 -4.81
CA GLN A 116 1.47 6.10 -5.28
C GLN A 116 2.58 6.60 -4.35
N ALA A 117 2.45 6.39 -3.03
CA ALA A 117 3.50 6.72 -2.07
C ALA A 117 4.76 5.87 -2.29
N ALA A 118 4.61 4.55 -2.43
CA ALA A 118 5.71 3.63 -2.71
C ALA A 118 6.45 3.98 -4.00
N ALA A 119 5.69 4.22 -5.07
CA ALA A 119 6.25 4.63 -6.35
C ALA A 119 6.98 5.99 -6.25
N ALA A 120 6.42 6.96 -5.54
CA ALA A 120 7.03 8.29 -5.38
C ALA A 120 8.34 8.22 -4.59
N LEU A 121 8.40 7.46 -3.48
CA LEU A 121 9.62 7.27 -2.69
C LEU A 121 10.76 6.72 -3.54
N SER A 122 10.48 5.72 -4.38
CA SER A 122 11.48 5.08 -5.22
C SER A 122 11.90 5.94 -6.42
N THR A 123 10.94 6.63 -7.06
CA THR A 123 11.14 7.33 -8.32
C THR A 123 11.73 8.72 -8.11
N TYR A 124 11.24 9.47 -7.12
CA TYR A 124 11.56 10.89 -6.97
C TYR A 124 12.43 11.22 -5.75
N PHE A 125 12.43 10.36 -4.72
CA PHE A 125 13.05 10.69 -3.44
C PHE A 125 14.20 9.79 -3.02
N SER A 126 14.72 8.99 -3.95
CA SER A 126 15.92 8.17 -3.74
C SER A 126 15.81 7.21 -2.54
N TYR A 127 14.66 6.56 -2.38
CA TYR A 127 14.46 5.46 -1.46
C TYR A 127 14.50 4.11 -2.18
N ASP A 128 15.05 3.11 -1.51
CA ASP A 128 14.81 1.70 -1.79
C ASP A 128 13.53 1.31 -1.05
N ALA A 129 12.43 1.18 -1.78
CA ALA A 129 11.12 0.98 -1.18
C ALA A 129 10.41 -0.26 -1.75
N THR A 130 9.67 -0.96 -0.89
CA THR A 130 8.77 -2.02 -1.34
C THR A 130 7.58 -1.41 -2.09
N PRO A 131 6.87 -2.17 -2.94
CA PRO A 131 5.46 -1.89 -3.21
C PRO A 131 4.66 -1.81 -1.89
N ALA A 132 3.43 -1.32 -1.93
CA ALA A 132 2.54 -1.38 -0.79
C ALA A 132 2.22 -2.85 -0.46
N LEU A 133 2.77 -3.35 0.65
CA LEU A 133 2.58 -4.74 1.10
C LEU A 133 1.28 -4.85 1.87
N SER A 134 0.36 -5.71 1.44
CA SER A 134 -0.96 -5.85 2.04
C SER A 134 -1.04 -7.02 3.03
N ALA A 135 -1.59 -6.77 4.21
CA ALA A 135 -1.87 -7.81 5.20
C ALA A 135 -2.91 -8.84 4.71
N SER A 136 -3.81 -8.45 3.81
CA SER A 136 -4.78 -9.39 3.21
C SER A 136 -4.13 -10.40 2.27
N VAL A 137 -2.94 -10.09 1.77
CA VAL A 137 -2.15 -10.96 0.86
C VAL A 137 -1.11 -11.77 1.62
N LEU A 138 -0.35 -11.10 2.49
CA LEU A 138 0.81 -11.70 3.16
C LEU A 138 0.49 -12.32 4.52
N GLY A 139 -0.70 -12.05 5.04
CA GLY A 139 -1.05 -12.37 6.42
C GLY A 139 -0.54 -11.32 7.42
N MET A 140 -1.32 -11.08 8.48
CA MET A 140 -0.99 -10.06 9.49
C MET A 140 0.32 -10.38 10.22
N SER A 141 0.60 -11.65 10.55
CA SER A 141 1.84 -12.02 11.23
C SER A 141 3.09 -11.81 10.38
N THR A 142 3.00 -11.96 9.05
CA THR A 142 4.09 -11.58 8.16
C THR A 142 4.33 -10.07 8.23
N ILE A 143 3.28 -9.27 8.21
CA ILE A 143 3.40 -7.81 8.34
C ILE A 143 3.99 -7.43 9.70
N GLU A 144 3.48 -8.01 10.81
CA GLU A 144 4.00 -7.77 12.15
C GLU A 144 5.50 -8.11 12.27
N ARG A 145 5.93 -9.22 11.67
CA ARG A 145 7.34 -9.61 11.62
C ARG A 145 8.18 -8.61 10.83
N LEU A 146 7.75 -8.22 9.63
CA LEU A 146 8.44 -7.24 8.80
C LEU A 146 8.59 -5.88 9.50
N LEU A 147 7.53 -5.42 10.18
CA LEU A 147 7.61 -4.18 10.95
C LEU A 147 8.66 -4.28 12.06
N LYS A 148 8.68 -5.38 12.82
CA LYS A 148 9.67 -5.59 13.90
C LYS A 148 11.10 -5.58 13.37
N GLU A 149 11.36 -6.32 12.28
CA GLU A 149 12.68 -6.39 11.64
C GLU A 149 13.15 -5.00 11.15
N GLU A 150 12.28 -4.18 10.55
CA GLU A 150 12.63 -2.83 10.11
C GLU A 150 12.87 -1.87 11.28
N LEU A 151 12.04 -1.95 12.32
CA LEU A 151 12.21 -1.13 13.52
C LEU A 151 13.50 -1.48 14.27
N GLU A 152 13.84 -2.76 14.38
CA GLU A 152 15.11 -3.22 14.95
C GLU A 152 16.32 -2.74 14.14
N ALA A 153 16.15 -2.62 12.83
CA ALA A 153 17.16 -2.04 11.93
C ALA A 153 17.21 -0.50 11.97
N GLY A 154 16.32 0.16 12.73
CA GLY A 154 16.27 1.62 12.91
C GLY A 154 15.51 2.35 11.79
N PHE A 155 14.62 1.69 11.09
CA PHE A 155 13.82 2.31 10.02
C PHE A 155 12.35 2.42 10.41
N PRO A 156 11.77 3.63 10.47
CA PRO A 156 10.33 3.82 10.61
C PRO A 156 9.61 3.38 9.35
N ILE A 157 8.36 2.97 9.51
CA ILE A 157 7.57 2.35 8.45
C ILE A 157 6.32 3.19 8.15
N TYR A 158 6.06 3.42 6.86
CA TYR A 158 4.77 3.94 6.41
C TYR A 158 3.71 2.84 6.54
N VAL A 159 2.60 3.16 7.19
CA VAL A 159 1.45 2.27 7.35
C VAL A 159 0.19 2.98 6.92
N SER A 160 -0.74 2.26 6.33
CA SER A 160 -2.09 2.73 6.07
C SER A 160 -3.12 1.67 6.44
N GLY A 161 -4.31 2.12 6.76
CA GLY A 161 -5.43 1.25 7.09
C GLY A 161 -6.76 1.89 6.79
N MET A 162 -7.80 1.08 6.81
CA MET A 162 -9.16 1.46 6.46
C MET A 162 -10.09 1.23 7.65
N ASN A 163 -11.09 2.10 7.77
CA ASN A 163 -12.23 1.94 8.66
C ASN A 163 -13.52 1.97 7.84
N ARG A 164 -14.40 1.02 8.10
CA ARG A 164 -15.75 1.00 7.52
C ARG A 164 -16.76 1.39 8.60
N SER A 165 -17.44 2.50 8.41
CA SER A 165 -18.47 2.99 9.33
C SER A 165 -19.66 3.56 8.56
N GLY A 166 -20.88 3.11 8.90
CA GLY A 166 -22.12 3.59 8.27
C GLY A 166 -22.15 3.39 6.75
N GLY A 167 -21.56 2.31 6.23
CA GLY A 167 -21.49 2.04 4.79
C GLY A 167 -20.45 2.87 4.02
N LYS A 168 -19.71 3.75 4.71
CA LYS A 168 -18.64 4.56 4.13
C LYS A 168 -17.28 3.99 4.51
N LEU A 169 -16.33 4.09 3.58
CA LEU A 169 -14.94 3.71 3.78
C LEU A 169 -14.09 4.95 4.04
N TYR A 170 -13.31 4.93 5.12
CA TYR A 170 -12.37 5.97 5.49
C TYR A 170 -10.99 5.36 5.58
N GLY A 171 -10.01 5.95 4.88
CA GLY A 171 -8.61 5.55 4.95
C GLY A 171 -7.81 6.56 5.75
N HIS A 172 -6.74 6.10 6.39
CA HIS A 172 -5.71 6.93 6.97
C HIS A 172 -4.33 6.34 6.73
N ALA A 173 -3.31 7.19 6.68
CA ALA A 173 -1.90 6.81 6.57
C ALA A 173 -1.12 7.49 7.70
N TRP A 174 -0.19 6.76 8.30
CA TRP A 174 0.63 7.18 9.43
C TRP A 174 2.01 6.52 9.42
N VAL A 175 2.84 6.81 10.40
CA VAL A 175 4.15 6.18 10.60
C VAL A 175 4.12 5.29 11.84
N VAL A 176 4.79 4.15 11.74
CA VAL A 176 5.14 3.30 12.87
C VAL A 176 6.65 3.44 13.09
N ASP A 177 7.05 3.84 14.30
CA ASP A 177 8.42 4.18 14.64
C ASP A 177 8.96 3.43 15.86
N GLY A 178 8.15 2.55 16.48
CA GLY A 178 8.56 1.76 17.62
C GLY A 178 7.68 0.54 17.85
N VAL A 179 8.18 -0.37 18.67
CA VAL A 179 7.45 -1.53 19.18
C VAL A 179 7.84 -1.74 20.65
N ASP A 180 6.84 -2.01 21.51
CA ASP A 180 7.07 -2.27 22.92
C ASP A 180 7.32 -3.77 23.21
N ALA A 181 7.56 -4.08 24.50
CA ALA A 181 7.82 -5.44 24.94
C ALA A 181 6.59 -6.39 24.79
N ASP A 182 5.38 -5.85 24.74
CA ASP A 182 4.14 -6.59 24.53
C ASP A 182 3.82 -6.79 23.04
N GLY A 183 4.65 -6.22 22.15
CA GLY A 183 4.51 -6.31 20.70
C GLY A 183 3.52 -5.31 20.12
N LEU A 184 3.13 -4.29 20.88
CA LEU A 184 2.34 -3.17 20.39
C LEU A 184 3.24 -2.19 19.65
N PHE A 185 2.75 -1.67 18.54
CA PHE A 185 3.48 -0.75 17.68
C PHE A 185 3.15 0.69 18.05
N HIS A 186 4.19 1.51 18.23
CA HIS A 186 4.01 2.95 18.39
C HIS A 186 3.60 3.57 17.06
N MET A 187 2.45 4.25 17.05
CA MET A 187 1.86 4.86 15.87
C MET A 187 1.82 6.36 16.00
N TYR A 188 2.32 7.03 14.97
CA TYR A 188 2.40 8.48 14.86
C TYR A 188 1.42 8.94 13.78
N PHE A 189 0.19 9.32 14.17
CA PHE A 189 -0.92 9.54 13.24
C PHE A 189 -0.83 10.82 12.42
N GLY A 190 0.07 11.75 12.77
CA GLY A 190 0.18 13.03 12.07
C GLY A 190 -0.98 13.99 12.40
N TRP A 191 -1.57 13.84 13.57
CA TRP A 191 -2.67 14.67 14.08
C TRP A 191 -2.21 15.58 15.24
N ASP A 192 -1.07 16.22 15.08
CA ASP A 192 -0.51 17.12 16.07
C ASP A 192 -0.29 16.44 17.44
N GLY A 193 0.17 15.19 17.41
CA GLY A 193 0.39 14.36 18.60
C GLY A 193 -0.89 13.75 19.21
N GLN A 194 -2.05 14.06 18.65
CA GLN A 194 -3.30 13.51 19.16
C GLN A 194 -3.43 12.03 18.81
N SER A 195 -3.74 11.23 19.82
CA SER A 195 -3.90 9.77 19.72
C SER A 195 -2.64 9.00 19.37
N ASP A 196 -1.48 9.63 19.33
CA ASP A 196 -0.21 8.92 19.17
C ASP A 196 -0.03 7.97 20.37
N GLY A 197 0.49 6.78 20.13
CA GLY A 197 0.65 5.76 21.16
C GLY A 197 0.80 4.36 20.62
N TYR A 198 0.68 3.38 21.51
CA TYR A 198 0.91 1.97 21.22
C TYR A 198 -0.39 1.24 20.88
N TYR A 199 -0.42 0.57 19.71
CA TYR A 199 -1.59 -0.14 19.21
C TYR A 199 -1.19 -1.51 18.64
N SER A 200 -2.12 -2.46 18.70
CA SER A 200 -2.03 -3.68 17.90
C SER A 200 -2.45 -3.40 16.46
N LEU A 201 -1.76 -3.95 15.46
CA LEU A 201 -2.20 -3.88 14.07
C LEU A 201 -3.57 -4.52 13.83
N ARG A 202 -4.00 -5.40 14.74
CA ARG A 202 -5.31 -6.07 14.69
C ARG A 202 -6.43 -5.22 15.27
N ARG A 203 -6.11 -4.10 15.92
CA ARG A 203 -7.06 -3.13 16.47
C ARG A 203 -6.42 -1.76 16.60
N ILE A 204 -6.74 -0.86 15.68
CA ILE A 204 -6.21 0.49 15.63
C ILE A 204 -7.35 1.48 15.79
N ALA A 205 -7.68 1.77 17.06
CA ALA A 205 -8.85 2.55 17.44
C ALA A 205 -8.45 3.84 18.20
N PRO A 206 -7.83 4.83 17.52
CA PRO A 206 -7.31 6.05 18.13
C PRO A 206 -8.37 6.90 18.84
N GLY A 207 -9.63 6.81 18.45
CA GLY A 207 -10.72 7.59 19.05
C GLY A 207 -11.23 7.07 20.41
N GLN A 208 -10.72 5.95 20.94
CA GLN A 208 -11.17 5.42 22.24
C GLN A 208 -10.67 6.24 23.45
N ALA A 209 -9.65 7.05 23.26
CA ALA A 209 -9.10 7.96 24.28
C ALA A 209 -9.82 9.32 24.38
N GLY A 210 -11.01 9.45 23.78
CA GLY A 210 -11.78 10.70 23.79
C GLY A 210 -11.60 11.54 22.50
N ASN A 211 -10.74 11.14 21.59
CA ASN A 211 -10.56 11.80 20.30
C ASN A 211 -11.35 11.07 19.23
N GLU A 212 -12.40 11.71 18.75
CA GLU A 212 -13.21 11.20 17.65
C GLU A 212 -12.63 11.80 16.35
N PHE A 213 -12.20 10.95 15.41
CA PHE A 213 -11.89 11.41 14.07
C PHE A 213 -13.18 11.91 13.40
N ALA A 214 -13.28 13.20 13.17
CA ALA A 214 -14.48 13.85 12.64
C ALA A 214 -15.77 13.47 13.41
N GLY A 215 -15.71 13.38 14.75
CA GLY A 215 -16.85 13.03 15.60
C GLY A 215 -17.28 11.56 15.56
N ARG A 216 -16.40 10.64 15.13
CA ARG A 216 -16.73 9.21 14.97
C ARG A 216 -15.66 8.31 15.57
N LYS A 217 -16.11 7.22 16.18
CA LYS A 217 -15.22 6.12 16.56
C LYS A 217 -14.72 5.45 15.28
N VAL A 218 -13.40 5.31 15.16
CA VAL A 218 -12.75 4.69 14.02
C VAL A 218 -11.89 3.50 14.48
N ASP A 219 -11.75 2.52 13.61
CA ASP A 219 -10.78 1.43 13.74
C ASP A 219 -10.13 1.19 12.36
N PHE A 220 -8.88 1.58 12.24
CA PHE A 220 -8.12 1.49 10.99
C PHE A 220 -7.43 0.15 10.78
N SER A 221 -7.81 -0.91 11.49
CA SER A 221 -7.20 -2.24 11.38
C SER A 221 -7.57 -3.01 10.11
N GLN A 222 -8.50 -2.50 9.29
CA GLN A 222 -8.88 -3.13 8.04
C GLN A 222 -7.98 -2.69 6.88
N GLY A 223 -7.72 -3.61 5.93
CA GLY A 223 -6.97 -3.29 4.72
C GLY A 223 -5.56 -2.72 4.98
N ILE A 224 -4.90 -3.20 6.03
CA ILE A 224 -3.55 -2.75 6.39
C ILE A 224 -2.60 -2.94 5.22
N GLN A 225 -1.92 -1.85 4.85
CA GLN A 225 -0.82 -1.85 3.90
C GLN A 225 0.40 -1.17 4.54
N VAL A 226 1.58 -1.67 4.23
CA VAL A 226 2.84 -1.10 4.72
C VAL A 226 3.82 -0.87 3.59
N ILE A 227 4.68 0.13 3.72
CA ILE A 227 5.78 0.40 2.80
C ILE A 227 7.05 0.42 3.65
N LEU A 228 7.94 -0.53 3.38
CA LEU A 228 9.28 -0.51 3.91
C LEU A 228 10.13 0.37 2.99
N ALA A 229 10.83 1.34 3.54
CA ALA A 229 11.56 2.33 2.73
C ALA A 229 12.86 2.73 3.41
N ARG A 230 13.99 2.45 2.76
CA ARG A 230 15.32 2.78 3.23
C ARG A 230 15.98 3.82 2.34
N PRO A 231 16.61 4.87 2.89
CA PRO A 231 17.29 5.88 2.08
C PRO A 231 18.45 5.26 1.28
N LYS A 232 18.53 5.53 -0.02
CA LYS A 232 19.66 5.10 -0.88
C LYS A 232 20.86 5.99 -0.61
N ARG A 233 21.52 5.78 0.51
CA ARG A 233 22.75 6.49 0.89
C ARG A 233 23.82 5.52 1.36
N THR A 234 25.08 5.94 1.31
CA THR A 234 26.21 5.16 1.81
C THR A 234 26.00 4.74 3.27
N GLY A 235 26.22 3.47 3.57
CA GLY A 235 26.04 2.91 4.91
C GLY A 235 24.65 2.40 5.22
N THR A 236 23.66 2.59 4.33
CA THR A 236 22.34 1.97 4.46
C THR A 236 22.29 0.68 3.66
N ALA A 237 22.00 -0.44 4.33
CA ALA A 237 21.77 -1.71 3.65
C ALA A 237 20.47 -1.65 2.84
N PRO A 238 20.45 -2.08 1.57
CA PRO A 238 19.22 -2.13 0.78
C PRO A 238 18.23 -3.14 1.36
N LEU A 239 16.97 -3.02 0.98
CA LEU A 239 15.97 -4.06 1.22
C LEU A 239 16.35 -5.31 0.43
N SER A 240 16.10 -6.49 1.00
CA SER A 240 16.33 -7.75 0.29
C SER A 240 15.38 -7.89 -0.91
N ASP A 241 15.83 -8.63 -1.94
CA ASP A 241 15.00 -8.89 -3.12
C ASP A 241 13.77 -9.74 -2.76
N GLU A 242 13.88 -10.60 -1.74
CA GLU A 242 12.75 -11.35 -1.21
C GLU A 242 11.66 -10.40 -0.70
N VAL A 243 12.01 -9.45 0.16
CA VAL A 243 11.06 -8.47 0.72
C VAL A 243 10.46 -7.59 -0.37
N LYS A 244 11.27 -7.09 -1.30
CA LYS A 244 10.76 -6.30 -2.46
C LYS A 244 9.83 -7.11 -3.34
N GLY A 245 10.07 -8.40 -3.47
CA GLY A 245 9.25 -9.34 -4.23
C GLY A 245 7.91 -9.69 -3.56
N MET A 246 7.74 -9.45 -2.27
CA MET A 246 6.51 -9.79 -1.54
C MET A 246 5.28 -9.01 -2.02
N GLY A 247 5.46 -7.81 -2.58
CA GLY A 247 4.36 -7.04 -3.17
C GLY A 247 4.39 -7.15 -4.69
N SER A 248 3.41 -7.82 -5.29
CA SER A 248 3.35 -7.97 -6.74
C SER A 248 3.20 -6.65 -7.50
N GLY A 249 2.63 -5.64 -6.86
CA GLY A 249 2.20 -4.40 -7.49
C GLY A 249 0.96 -4.55 -8.37
N LEU A 250 0.53 -5.76 -8.67
CA LEU A 250 -0.75 -6.02 -9.32
C LEU A 250 -1.87 -6.11 -8.29
N ALA A 251 -3.01 -5.54 -8.62
CA ALA A 251 -4.22 -5.59 -7.82
C ALA A 251 -5.44 -5.82 -8.69
N SER A 252 -6.51 -6.31 -8.10
CA SER A 252 -7.80 -6.38 -8.77
C SER A 252 -8.44 -4.98 -8.85
N HIS A 253 -9.01 -4.69 -10.01
CA HIS A 253 -9.94 -3.59 -10.16
C HIS A 253 -11.30 -3.99 -9.55
N TYR A 254 -12.17 -3.01 -9.21
CA TYR A 254 -13.51 -3.31 -8.69
C TYR A 254 -14.38 -4.15 -9.64
N SER A 255 -14.05 -4.18 -10.93
CA SER A 255 -14.69 -5.02 -11.95
C SER A 255 -13.92 -6.30 -12.26
N ALA A 256 -12.89 -6.63 -11.48
CA ALA A 256 -12.11 -7.85 -11.68
C ALA A 256 -12.97 -9.09 -11.46
N PHE A 257 -12.74 -10.08 -12.29
CA PHE A 257 -13.39 -11.38 -12.12
C PHE A 257 -12.44 -12.52 -12.48
N LEU A 258 -12.68 -13.65 -11.85
CA LEU A 258 -12.15 -14.96 -12.21
C LEU A 258 -13.34 -15.93 -12.29
N ARG A 259 -13.56 -16.53 -13.43
CA ARG A 259 -14.68 -17.46 -13.65
C ARG A 259 -14.33 -18.60 -14.58
N LEU A 260 -15.12 -19.68 -14.58
CA LEU A 260 -15.02 -20.70 -15.62
C LEU A 260 -15.40 -20.13 -16.98
N HIS A 261 -14.62 -20.43 -18.00
CA HIS A 261 -14.88 -20.00 -19.37
C HIS A 261 -16.16 -20.59 -19.94
N GLY A 262 -16.95 -19.79 -20.63
CA GLY A 262 -18.18 -20.18 -21.31
C GLY A 262 -19.40 -20.04 -20.44
N ALA A 263 -20.45 -19.46 -21.02
CA ALA A 263 -21.69 -19.15 -20.35
C ALA A 263 -22.48 -20.41 -19.96
N GLY A 264 -23.05 -20.37 -18.76
CA GLY A 264 -24.19 -21.18 -18.39
C GLY A 264 -23.88 -22.43 -17.56
N GLY A 265 -24.21 -22.34 -16.29
CA GLY A 265 -24.33 -23.44 -15.36
C GLY A 265 -23.17 -23.56 -14.36
N MET A 266 -23.54 -23.70 -13.09
CA MET A 266 -22.57 -23.87 -12.00
C MET A 266 -21.89 -25.24 -12.02
N LYS A 267 -22.36 -26.19 -12.85
CA LYS A 267 -21.84 -27.56 -12.94
C LYS A 267 -21.46 -27.95 -14.35
N ARG A 268 -20.36 -28.68 -14.48
CA ARG A 268 -19.85 -29.22 -15.75
C ARG A 268 -19.23 -30.58 -15.55
N ALA A 269 -19.23 -31.39 -16.63
CA ALA A 269 -18.51 -32.65 -16.63
C ALA A 269 -17.02 -32.42 -16.36
N ARG A 270 -16.46 -33.18 -15.43
CA ARG A 270 -15.03 -33.13 -15.11
C ARG A 270 -14.20 -33.66 -16.28
N LYS A 271 -13.30 -32.81 -16.75
CA LYS A 271 -12.29 -33.11 -17.75
C LYS A 271 -10.91 -33.10 -17.11
N LYS A 272 -9.87 -33.39 -17.87
CA LYS A 272 -8.49 -33.27 -17.41
C LYS A 272 -8.04 -31.85 -17.14
N SER A 273 -8.74 -30.87 -17.70
CA SER A 273 -8.48 -29.44 -17.55
C SER A 273 -9.77 -28.64 -17.48
N ILE A 274 -9.67 -27.45 -16.93
CA ILE A 274 -10.69 -26.39 -16.97
C ILE A 274 -10.13 -25.19 -17.72
N ASP A 275 -11.00 -24.47 -18.40
CA ASP A 275 -10.68 -23.16 -18.98
C ASP A 275 -11.28 -22.08 -18.07
N VAL A 276 -10.49 -21.07 -17.73
CA VAL A 276 -10.88 -19.96 -16.86
C VAL A 276 -10.67 -18.64 -17.56
N ASP A 277 -11.56 -17.69 -17.29
CA ASP A 277 -11.45 -16.31 -17.76
C ASP A 277 -11.03 -15.44 -16.59
N LEU A 278 -10.02 -14.62 -16.81
CA LEU A 278 -9.49 -13.67 -15.86
C LEU A 278 -9.43 -12.28 -16.49
N ALA A 279 -9.95 -11.27 -15.80
CA ALA A 279 -9.88 -9.88 -16.22
C ALA A 279 -9.79 -8.92 -15.04
N GLY A 280 -9.41 -7.68 -15.29
CA GLY A 280 -9.53 -6.58 -14.35
C GLY A 280 -8.33 -6.39 -13.42
N PHE A 281 -7.10 -6.47 -13.93
CA PHE A 281 -5.92 -6.10 -13.15
C PHE A 281 -5.52 -4.64 -13.35
N ILE A 282 -4.99 -4.05 -12.30
CA ILE A 282 -4.31 -2.76 -12.34
C ILE A 282 -2.94 -2.90 -11.70
N ASN A 283 -1.97 -2.13 -12.18
CA ASN A 283 -0.69 -1.98 -11.51
C ASN A 283 -0.76 -0.79 -10.56
N LYS A 284 -0.75 -1.03 -9.28
CA LYS A 284 -0.74 0.00 -8.23
C LYS A 284 0.63 0.20 -7.60
N GLY A 285 1.61 -0.61 -7.98
CA GLY A 285 2.96 -0.57 -7.42
C GLY A 285 4.00 0.05 -8.35
N LEU A 286 5.26 -0.31 -8.13
CA LEU A 286 6.38 0.02 -9.01
C LEU A 286 6.13 -0.51 -10.42
N PRO A 287 6.81 0.02 -11.46
CA PRO A 287 6.72 -0.50 -12.82
C PRO A 287 6.85 -2.03 -12.81
N PHE A 288 5.87 -2.70 -13.40
CA PHE A 288 5.78 -4.15 -13.37
C PHE A 288 6.23 -4.75 -14.70
N LYS A 289 7.26 -5.59 -14.64
CA LYS A 289 7.59 -6.55 -15.69
C LYS A 289 7.52 -7.93 -15.06
N GLY A 290 6.75 -8.84 -15.64
CA GLY A 290 6.57 -10.14 -15.00
C GLY A 290 5.50 -10.99 -15.66
N ASP A 291 4.88 -11.85 -14.88
CA ASP A 291 3.81 -12.72 -15.29
C ASP A 291 2.69 -12.75 -14.25
N TYR A 292 1.49 -13.05 -14.71
CA TYR A 292 0.39 -13.47 -13.87
C TYR A 292 0.22 -14.99 -13.96
N GLY A 293 -0.50 -15.55 -13.01
CA GLY A 293 -0.82 -16.98 -12.98
C GLY A 293 -1.92 -17.24 -11.96
N TYR A 294 -2.05 -18.49 -11.59
CA TYR A 294 -3.10 -18.91 -10.67
C TYR A 294 -2.52 -19.85 -9.62
N GLY A 295 -2.83 -19.58 -8.36
CA GLY A 295 -2.62 -20.49 -7.26
C GLY A 295 -3.87 -21.32 -7.00
N LEU A 296 -3.73 -22.61 -6.97
CA LEU A 296 -4.78 -23.54 -6.54
C LEU A 296 -4.55 -23.90 -5.09
N TYR A 297 -5.56 -23.67 -4.27
CA TYR A 297 -5.54 -23.92 -2.83
C TYR A 297 -6.56 -25.00 -2.47
N ASP A 298 -6.26 -25.79 -1.43
CA ASP A 298 -7.23 -26.70 -0.84
C ASP A 298 -8.21 -25.97 0.11
N SER A 299 -9.11 -26.73 0.73
CA SER A 299 -10.09 -26.21 1.70
C SER A 299 -9.46 -25.68 2.99
N GLU A 300 -8.21 -26.00 3.28
CA GLU A 300 -7.45 -25.53 4.44
C GLU A 300 -6.59 -24.30 4.13
N GLY A 301 -6.57 -23.87 2.86
CA GLY A 301 -5.81 -22.70 2.39
C GLY A 301 -4.36 -23.00 2.01
N HIS A 302 -3.97 -24.26 1.93
CA HIS A 302 -2.62 -24.61 1.47
C HIS A 302 -2.52 -24.50 -0.05
N LEU A 303 -1.46 -23.85 -0.51
CA LEU A 303 -1.15 -23.75 -1.93
C LEU A 303 -0.69 -25.13 -2.47
N LEU A 304 -1.49 -25.74 -3.34
CA LEU A 304 -1.22 -27.05 -3.92
C LEU A 304 -0.46 -26.99 -5.23
N ARG A 305 -0.78 -25.98 -6.06
CA ARG A 305 -0.25 -25.87 -7.43
C ARG A 305 -0.26 -24.43 -7.90
N ILE A 306 0.74 -24.06 -8.70
CA ILE A 306 0.79 -22.81 -9.41
C ILE A 306 0.69 -23.08 -10.90
N TYR A 307 -0.12 -22.30 -11.60
CA TYR A 307 -0.28 -22.30 -13.04
C TYR A 307 0.22 -20.97 -13.61
N PRO A 308 1.47 -20.90 -14.09
CA PRO A 308 1.94 -19.73 -14.82
C PRO A 308 1.13 -19.50 -16.09
N SER A 309 1.02 -18.24 -16.54
CA SER A 309 0.40 -17.95 -17.82
C SER A 309 1.32 -18.31 -19.00
N LYS A 310 0.79 -18.19 -20.23
CA LYS A 310 1.56 -18.34 -21.46
C LYS A 310 2.76 -17.38 -21.57
N TYR A 311 2.74 -16.26 -20.85
CA TYR A 311 3.79 -15.25 -20.90
C TYR A 311 5.01 -15.61 -20.06
N HIS A 312 4.91 -16.55 -19.13
CA HIS A 312 6.04 -16.96 -18.29
C HIS A 312 7.22 -17.48 -19.12
N SER A 313 6.93 -18.41 -20.03
CA SER A 313 7.93 -18.97 -20.94
C SER A 313 8.41 -18.00 -22.03
N ALA A 314 7.64 -16.95 -22.29
CA ALA A 314 7.97 -15.89 -23.24
C ALA A 314 8.84 -14.75 -22.65
N GLY A 315 9.33 -14.90 -21.40
CA GLY A 315 10.14 -13.88 -20.74
C GLY A 315 9.33 -12.76 -20.09
N GLY A 316 8.07 -13.05 -19.77
CA GLY A 316 7.14 -12.10 -19.13
C GLY A 316 6.55 -11.09 -20.09
N PHE A 317 5.68 -10.26 -19.56
CA PHE A 317 5.07 -9.13 -20.29
C PHE A 317 5.39 -7.81 -19.58
N THR A 318 5.59 -6.75 -20.38
CA THR A 318 5.85 -5.40 -19.90
C THR A 318 4.61 -4.52 -19.88
N LYS A 319 3.56 -4.95 -20.57
CA LYS A 319 2.28 -4.22 -20.67
C LYS A 319 1.17 -5.17 -20.26
N VAL A 320 0.85 -5.19 -18.96
CA VAL A 320 -0.51 -5.56 -18.57
C VAL A 320 -1.40 -4.49 -19.17
N LYS A 321 -2.40 -4.88 -19.95
CA LYS A 321 -3.48 -3.95 -20.31
C LYS A 321 -4.25 -3.66 -19.03
N LEU A 322 -3.91 -2.53 -18.43
CA LEU A 322 -4.40 -2.14 -17.12
C LEU A 322 -5.64 -1.29 -17.31
N TYR A 323 -6.74 -1.75 -16.75
CA TYR A 323 -7.95 -0.95 -16.65
C TYR A 323 -7.72 0.31 -15.83
N GLY A 324 -8.35 1.41 -16.29
CA GLY A 324 -8.38 2.65 -15.53
C GLY A 324 -7.06 3.43 -15.49
N GLN A 325 -6.10 3.10 -16.34
CA GLN A 325 -4.88 3.88 -16.49
C GLN A 325 -4.82 4.66 -17.80
N MET A 326 -4.26 5.86 -17.73
CA MET A 326 -3.82 6.60 -18.90
C MET A 326 -2.46 6.04 -19.34
N VAL A 327 -2.40 5.43 -20.51
CA VAL A 327 -1.15 4.98 -21.13
C VAL A 327 -0.96 5.78 -22.41
N ASP A 328 0.14 6.51 -22.51
CA ASP A 328 0.46 7.37 -23.65
C ASP A 328 -0.69 8.33 -24.03
N GLY A 329 -1.41 8.86 -23.03
CA GLY A 329 -2.53 9.78 -23.24
C GLY A 329 -3.86 9.12 -23.61
N GLN A 330 -3.93 7.79 -23.68
CA GLN A 330 -5.18 7.05 -23.92
C GLN A 330 -5.69 6.36 -22.65
N TYR A 331 -6.98 6.55 -22.36
CA TYR A 331 -7.66 5.80 -21.30
C TYR A 331 -7.96 4.39 -21.79
N ILE A 332 -7.42 3.38 -21.10
CA ILE A 332 -7.67 1.96 -21.44
C ILE A 332 -8.94 1.51 -20.72
N SER A 333 -10.04 1.42 -21.48
CA SER A 333 -11.36 1.08 -20.96
C SER A 333 -11.87 -0.30 -21.34
N GLU A 334 -11.13 -1.08 -22.13
CA GLU A 334 -11.62 -2.35 -22.66
C GLU A 334 -11.36 -3.52 -21.71
N GLU A 335 -12.43 -4.26 -21.41
CA GLU A 335 -12.39 -5.55 -20.74
C GLU A 335 -11.79 -6.59 -21.67
N MET A 336 -10.53 -6.93 -21.45
CA MET A 336 -9.92 -8.11 -22.06
C MET A 336 -9.81 -9.20 -21.01
N ALA A 337 -10.73 -10.16 -21.07
CA ALA A 337 -10.57 -11.41 -20.38
C ALA A 337 -9.50 -12.24 -21.12
N GLU A 338 -8.50 -12.71 -20.39
CA GLU A 338 -7.62 -13.78 -20.87
C GLU A 338 -8.23 -15.12 -20.47
N THR A 339 -8.28 -16.04 -21.43
CA THR A 339 -8.72 -17.41 -21.16
C THR A 339 -7.51 -18.33 -21.07
N ASP A 340 -7.34 -18.95 -19.91
CA ASP A 340 -6.25 -19.87 -19.63
C ASP A 340 -6.78 -21.28 -19.35
N ARG A 341 -6.03 -22.29 -19.83
CA ARG A 341 -6.34 -23.69 -19.60
C ARG A 341 -5.50 -24.25 -18.46
N LEU A 342 -6.18 -24.70 -17.40
CA LEU A 342 -5.56 -25.20 -16.19
C LEU A 342 -5.78 -26.70 -16.04
N ALA A 343 -4.70 -27.46 -15.87
CA ALA A 343 -4.76 -28.90 -15.68
C ALA A 343 -5.25 -29.24 -14.27
N ILE A 344 -6.36 -29.95 -14.16
CA ILE A 344 -6.92 -30.47 -12.89
C ILE A 344 -6.82 -31.99 -12.78
N GLU A 345 -6.14 -32.61 -13.72
CA GLU A 345 -5.83 -34.05 -13.67
C GLU A 345 -5.00 -34.37 -12.42
N GLY A 346 -5.33 -35.45 -11.75
CA GLY A 346 -4.68 -35.90 -10.51
C GLY A 346 -5.14 -35.22 -9.23
N LEU A 347 -6.05 -34.24 -9.29
CA LEU A 347 -6.69 -33.71 -8.08
C LEU A 347 -7.73 -34.71 -7.56
N SER A 348 -7.86 -34.86 -6.26
CA SER A 348 -8.90 -35.65 -5.63
C SER A 348 -10.27 -34.98 -5.72
N ALA A 349 -11.34 -35.66 -5.41
CA ALA A 349 -12.62 -35.03 -5.11
C ALA A 349 -12.45 -34.14 -3.86
N GLY A 350 -12.99 -32.92 -3.90
CA GLY A 350 -12.80 -31.96 -2.80
C GLY A 350 -13.19 -30.55 -3.19
N ILE A 351 -12.95 -29.62 -2.26
CA ILE A 351 -13.19 -28.19 -2.41
C ILE A 351 -11.85 -27.51 -2.63
N TYR A 352 -11.80 -26.59 -3.60
CA TYR A 352 -10.61 -25.87 -4.01
C TYR A 352 -10.92 -24.41 -4.23
N ALA A 353 -9.93 -23.55 -4.00
CA ALA A 353 -9.96 -22.15 -4.37
C ALA A 353 -8.90 -21.87 -5.43
N LEU A 354 -9.28 -21.18 -6.49
CA LEU A 354 -8.36 -20.66 -7.48
C LEU A 354 -8.25 -19.15 -7.31
N ARG A 355 -7.04 -18.63 -7.17
CA ARG A 355 -6.76 -17.21 -6.97
C ARG A 355 -5.67 -16.73 -7.90
N PRO A 356 -5.79 -15.54 -8.50
CA PRO A 356 -4.75 -14.99 -9.35
C PRO A 356 -3.52 -14.60 -8.52
N MET A 357 -2.37 -14.87 -9.11
CA MET A 357 -1.05 -14.60 -8.57
C MET A 357 -0.20 -13.82 -9.59
N SER A 358 0.90 -13.27 -9.16
CA SER A 358 1.90 -12.69 -10.02
C SER A 358 3.32 -13.00 -9.56
N SER A 359 4.25 -12.94 -10.50
CA SER A 359 5.68 -13.03 -10.27
C SER A 359 6.37 -11.95 -11.10
N ARG A 360 7.38 -11.27 -10.56
CA ARG A 360 8.17 -10.26 -11.26
C ARG A 360 9.37 -10.88 -11.92
N LEU A 361 9.70 -10.39 -13.11
CA LEU A 361 10.99 -10.65 -13.74
C LEU A 361 11.97 -9.58 -13.27
N GLN A 362 13.04 -10.00 -12.63
CA GLN A 362 14.09 -9.12 -12.12
C GLN A 362 15.07 -8.72 -13.23
N GLU A 363 15.91 -7.73 -12.99
CA GLU A 363 16.89 -7.24 -13.97
C GLU A 363 17.94 -8.31 -14.32
N ASP A 364 18.26 -9.20 -13.39
CA ASP A 364 19.18 -10.32 -13.59
C ASP A 364 18.56 -11.50 -14.36
N GLY A 365 17.28 -11.40 -14.74
CA GLY A 365 16.53 -12.43 -15.43
C GLY A 365 15.89 -13.48 -14.52
N SER A 366 16.05 -13.39 -13.21
CA SER A 366 15.38 -14.26 -12.25
C SER A 366 13.93 -13.87 -12.02
N TRP A 367 13.13 -14.80 -11.51
CA TRP A 367 11.74 -14.56 -11.15
C TRP A 367 11.58 -14.46 -9.63
N THR A 368 10.80 -13.49 -9.16
CA THR A 368 10.39 -13.48 -7.75
C THR A 368 9.49 -14.67 -7.43
N PRO A 369 9.41 -15.11 -6.17
CA PRO A 369 8.38 -16.05 -5.77
C PRO A 369 6.98 -15.57 -6.18
N TRP A 370 6.12 -16.53 -6.52
CA TRP A 370 4.73 -16.26 -6.84
C TRP A 370 3.97 -15.77 -5.62
N GLN A 371 3.21 -14.71 -5.80
CA GLN A 371 2.41 -14.11 -4.73
C GLN A 371 1.02 -13.77 -5.22
N LEU A 372 0.04 -13.79 -4.31
CA LEU A 372 -1.30 -13.30 -4.62
C LEU A 372 -1.23 -11.84 -5.10
N ILE A 373 -2.05 -11.50 -6.07
CA ILE A 373 -2.29 -10.10 -6.39
C ILE A 373 -3.07 -9.43 -5.25
N LEU A 374 -3.07 -8.11 -5.18
CA LEU A 374 -3.86 -7.40 -4.16
C LEU A 374 -5.36 -7.57 -4.43
N ASP A 375 -6.14 -7.88 -3.39
CA ASP A 375 -7.58 -8.10 -3.45
C ASP A 375 -8.00 -9.10 -4.56
N PRO A 376 -7.47 -10.33 -4.55
CA PRO A 376 -7.67 -11.25 -5.66
C PRO A 376 -9.10 -11.77 -5.70
N PRO A 377 -9.74 -11.80 -6.89
CA PRO A 377 -10.99 -12.55 -7.03
C PRO A 377 -10.73 -14.02 -6.76
N THR A 378 -11.65 -14.69 -6.09
CA THR A 378 -11.55 -16.11 -5.78
C THR A 378 -12.59 -16.88 -6.58
N LEU A 379 -12.17 -17.96 -7.26
CA LEU A 379 -13.06 -18.92 -7.88
C LEU A 379 -13.10 -20.19 -7.03
N GLY A 380 -14.20 -20.38 -6.30
CA GLY A 380 -14.47 -21.60 -5.55
C GLY A 380 -14.88 -22.75 -6.49
N LEU A 381 -14.25 -23.89 -6.32
CA LEU A 381 -14.51 -25.08 -7.13
C LEU A 381 -14.76 -26.30 -6.23
N ARG A 382 -15.85 -27.03 -6.48
CA ARG A 382 -16.05 -28.36 -5.95
C ARG A 382 -15.79 -29.37 -7.05
N LEU A 383 -14.83 -30.26 -6.85
CA LEU A 383 -14.53 -31.37 -7.74
C LEU A 383 -15.17 -32.63 -7.18
N THR A 384 -15.89 -33.34 -8.01
CA THR A 384 -16.31 -34.74 -7.78
C THR A 384 -15.58 -35.64 -8.79
N ASP A 385 -15.83 -36.92 -8.79
CA ASP A 385 -15.23 -37.84 -9.77
C ASP A 385 -15.72 -37.52 -11.20
N SER A 386 -16.93 -36.98 -11.35
CA SER A 386 -17.57 -36.76 -12.64
C SER A 386 -17.82 -35.29 -13.00
N GLU A 387 -17.79 -34.37 -12.02
CA GLU A 387 -18.21 -32.98 -12.21
C GLU A 387 -17.25 -31.97 -11.61
N VAL A 388 -17.28 -30.76 -12.17
CA VAL A 388 -16.72 -29.53 -11.62
C VAL A 388 -17.89 -28.57 -11.37
N GLU A 389 -18.05 -28.13 -10.13
CA GLU A 389 -19.09 -27.17 -9.71
C GLU A 389 -18.43 -25.89 -9.22
N VAL A 390 -18.94 -24.73 -9.64
CA VAL A 390 -18.59 -23.43 -9.06
C VAL A 390 -19.34 -23.23 -7.76
N ILE A 391 -18.64 -22.84 -6.72
CA ILE A 391 -19.20 -22.56 -5.39
C ILE A 391 -19.15 -21.03 -5.19
N GLU A 392 -20.27 -20.42 -4.78
CA GLU A 392 -20.32 -19.00 -4.46
C GLU A 392 -19.51 -18.68 -3.18
N GLU A 393 -18.99 -17.45 -3.09
CA GLU A 393 -18.09 -16.97 -2.02
C GLU A 393 -18.61 -17.19 -0.59
N ASP A 394 -19.90 -17.13 -0.36
CA ASP A 394 -20.54 -17.33 0.96
C ASP A 394 -20.23 -18.69 1.61
N GLY A 395 -19.76 -19.67 0.83
CA GLY A 395 -19.33 -20.98 1.30
C GLY A 395 -17.87 -21.02 1.76
N PHE A 396 -17.05 -20.04 1.36
CA PHE A 396 -15.60 -20.01 1.59
C PHE A 396 -15.17 -19.20 2.81
N ASP A 397 -15.89 -18.12 3.13
CA ASP A 397 -15.50 -17.16 4.20
C ASP A 397 -15.56 -17.74 5.63
N ARG A 398 -16.16 -18.91 5.82
CA ARG A 398 -16.28 -19.55 7.15
C ARG A 398 -15.13 -20.50 7.49
N GLY A 399 -14.18 -20.76 6.61
CA GLY A 399 -13.13 -21.75 6.80
C GLY A 399 -11.70 -21.33 6.44
N PHE A 400 -11.51 -20.25 5.72
CA PHE A 400 -10.16 -19.79 5.32
C PHE A 400 -9.51 -18.88 6.37
N GLN A 401 -9.13 -19.44 7.50
CA GLN A 401 -8.04 -18.89 8.29
C GLN A 401 -6.74 -19.43 7.69
N ILE A 402 -5.92 -18.53 7.13
CA ILE A 402 -4.54 -18.87 6.77
C ILE A 402 -3.86 -19.32 8.06
N MET A 403 -3.54 -20.60 8.17
CA MET A 403 -2.75 -21.11 9.28
C MET A 403 -1.33 -20.59 9.13
N GLU A 404 -0.94 -19.74 10.08
CA GLU A 404 0.38 -19.13 10.16
C GLU A 404 1.41 -20.13 10.69
N PRO A 405 2.66 -20.13 10.20
CA PRO A 405 3.72 -20.89 10.84
C PRO A 405 4.05 -20.27 12.20
N LEU A 406 4.06 -21.08 13.24
CA LEU A 406 4.41 -20.70 14.61
C LEU A 406 5.86 -20.24 14.68
N ALA A 407 6.09 -18.94 14.92
CA ALA A 407 7.39 -18.39 15.22
C ALA A 407 7.71 -18.44 16.71
N GLN A 408 8.93 -18.85 17.05
CA GLN A 408 9.46 -18.87 18.41
C GLN A 408 9.90 -17.46 18.85
N PRO A 409 9.75 -17.11 20.16
CA PRO A 409 10.05 -15.75 20.63
C PRO A 409 11.56 -15.58 20.95
N HIS A 410 12.14 -14.47 20.49
CA HIS A 410 13.41 -13.94 20.98
C HIS A 410 13.20 -12.56 21.61
N PRO A 411 13.97 -12.20 22.67
CA PRO A 411 13.75 -10.96 23.43
C PRO A 411 14.33 -9.73 22.71
N CYS A 412 13.53 -8.68 22.61
CA CYS A 412 13.90 -7.40 22.00
C CYS A 412 14.25 -6.34 23.03
N HIS A 413 15.22 -5.50 22.72
CA HIS A 413 15.55 -4.26 23.43
C HIS A 413 14.85 -3.07 22.78
N PRO A 414 14.40 -2.06 23.55
CA PRO A 414 13.68 -0.92 23.01
C PRO A 414 14.61 0.08 22.31
N CYS A 415 14.27 0.44 21.08
CA CYS A 415 14.84 1.60 20.41
C CYS A 415 13.92 2.81 20.67
N HIS A 416 14.39 3.73 21.50
CA HIS A 416 13.75 5.03 21.66
C HIS A 416 14.30 5.98 20.58
N ALA A 417 13.48 6.34 19.63
CA ALA A 417 13.68 7.51 18.80
C ALA A 417 12.64 8.55 19.23
N SER A 418 13.06 9.49 20.07
CA SER A 418 12.28 10.72 20.32
C SER A 418 12.47 11.64 19.13
N LEU A 419 11.40 11.96 18.42
CA LEU A 419 11.29 13.10 17.51
C LEU A 419 10.61 14.26 18.23
#